data_9c5d27c754ac7aae1c5cf9023ddc229b
#
_entry.id   9c5d27c754ac7aae1c5cf9023ddc229b
#
_cell.length_a   1.000
_cell.length_b   1.000
_cell.length_c   1.000
_cell.angle_alpha   90.00
_cell.angle_beta   90.00
_cell.angle_gamma   90.00
#
_symmetry.space_group_name_H-M   'P 1'
#
loop_
_entity.id
_entity.type
_entity.pdbx_description
1 polymer ?
#
loop_
_entity_poly.entity_id
_entity_poly.type
_entity_poly.pdbx_seq_one_letter_code
_entity_poly.pdbx_strand_id
1 'polypeptide(L)'
;MHAHTKSTAAALLVACALAAPAAAQPVPESPDALKFQPLAFEPPRARDHRVVLKNGMLVYIAEDRTLPLVSVALTIRTGSYLDPAGKEGLAGFTGSQLRRGGTKSLTAEELDEKLDYLAAQVGAAIGDTAGSASLNCLSDNLDESLKVFVEMLREPRFQEDRLALAREQALQEMQKRNDDSAVIERREWGVLLYGEKHFSNRFTTDASIKAIGRDDLLAFHRKYFHPANMIAAVSGSFSKAEMLKKLEAAFAAWPTPKPAVPPVDPAWESAAPGVYRMQKDVPQGRVSIGLVGVKRDSPDIYALEVMNEILGGSGFTSRITRTVRSNEGLAYSAGSGMGFGVYSPGSFRASFQSKSRTVAYAAQLVLEEVRKIREQPVTAEELETIKNNLIQTFPSQFASRGQAMSIFASDEYTKRAPDYWTSYRDRIRALTVADVQRVAKAHLLPEKLILLVVGDQKEIELGDEKHPVKLAELAPGGKQVTLPLRDPLTMKRP
;
A
#
# COMPACT_ATOMS: atom_id res chain seq x y z
N MET A 1 -67.83 18.07 66.74
CA MET A 1 -66.59 18.74 67.13
C MET A 1 -65.67 18.69 65.89
N HIS A 2 -65.42 19.86 65.36
CA HIS A 2 -64.74 20.04 64.07
C HIS A 2 -63.23 20.10 64.26
N ALA A 3 -62.48 19.41 63.44
CA ALA A 3 -61.05 19.59 63.26
C ALA A 3 -60.72 19.86 61.80
N HIS A 4 -60.29 21.06 61.54
CA HIS A 4 -59.82 21.56 60.23
C HIS A 4 -58.45 20.98 59.92
N THR A 5 -58.33 20.29 58.78
CA THR A 5 -57.06 19.97 58.15
C THR A 5 -56.80 21.00 57.03
N LYS A 6 -55.77 21.81 57.21
CA LYS A 6 -55.27 22.71 56.17
C LYS A 6 -54.36 21.89 55.19
N SER A 7 -54.82 21.85 53.94
CA SER A 7 -54.02 21.32 52.84
C SER A 7 -53.11 22.39 52.29
N THR A 8 -51.82 22.22 52.40
CA THR A 8 -50.78 23.02 51.76
C THR A 8 -50.44 22.43 50.40
N ALA A 9 -50.95 23.09 49.35
CA ALA A 9 -50.56 22.76 47.97
C ALA A 9 -49.17 23.36 47.69
N ALA A 10 -48.18 22.51 47.58
CA ALA A 10 -46.86 22.89 47.06
C ALA A 10 -46.93 22.95 45.54
N ALA A 11 -46.83 24.14 45.00
CA ALA A 11 -46.72 24.36 43.55
C ALA A 11 -45.30 24.00 43.09
N LEU A 12 -45.14 22.88 42.38
CA LEU A 12 -43.93 22.53 41.61
C LEU A 12 -43.90 23.39 40.34
N LEU A 13 -43.09 24.42 40.37
CA LEU A 13 -42.72 25.18 39.16
C LEU A 13 -41.68 24.33 38.38
N VAL A 14 -42.19 23.59 37.37
CA VAL A 14 -41.31 22.97 36.37
C VAL A 14 -40.84 24.06 35.43
N ALA A 15 -39.59 24.50 35.60
CA ALA A 15 -38.90 25.36 34.65
C ALA A 15 -38.59 24.55 33.40
N CYS A 16 -39.48 24.58 32.40
CA CYS A 16 -39.14 24.18 31.04
C CYS A 16 -38.09 25.18 30.50
N ALA A 17 -36.83 24.80 30.58
CA ALA A 17 -35.80 25.48 29.83
C ALA A 17 -36.11 25.25 28.34
N LEU A 18 -36.69 26.25 27.69
CA LEU A 18 -36.80 26.35 26.26
C LEU A 18 -35.36 26.31 25.67
N ALA A 19 -34.90 25.13 25.28
CA ALA A 19 -33.74 25.03 24.42
C ALA A 19 -34.13 25.76 23.12
N ALA A 20 -33.63 26.98 22.96
CA ALA A 20 -33.75 27.67 21.67
C ALA A 20 -33.18 26.70 20.59
N PRO A 21 -33.92 26.47 19.51
CA PRO A 21 -33.35 25.70 18.41
C PRO A 21 -32.08 26.44 17.98
N ALA A 22 -30.95 25.72 17.99
CA ALA A 22 -29.71 26.26 17.44
C ALA A 22 -30.07 26.71 16.01
N ALA A 23 -30.08 27.98 15.74
CA ALA A 23 -30.35 28.52 14.42
C ALA A 23 -29.38 27.83 13.48
N ALA A 24 -29.88 27.02 12.60
CA ALA A 24 -29.09 26.39 11.55
C ALA A 24 -28.35 27.52 10.82
N GLN A 25 -27.05 27.55 10.88
CA GLN A 25 -26.28 28.53 10.13
C GLN A 25 -26.67 28.41 8.67
N PRO A 26 -27.03 29.50 7.98
CA PRO A 26 -27.39 29.43 6.58
C PRO A 26 -26.24 28.78 5.80
N VAL A 27 -26.56 27.79 5.00
CA VAL A 27 -25.57 27.17 4.12
C VAL A 27 -25.07 28.27 3.18
N PRO A 28 -23.77 28.54 3.13
CA PRO A 28 -23.21 29.58 2.27
C PRO A 28 -23.54 29.28 0.78
N GLU A 29 -23.85 30.32 0.02
CA GLU A 29 -24.13 30.20 -1.44
C GLU A 29 -22.88 29.79 -2.23
N SER A 30 -21.67 30.02 -1.70
CA SER A 30 -20.41 29.64 -2.33
C SER A 30 -19.50 28.94 -1.30
N PRO A 31 -18.74 27.92 -1.70
CA PRO A 31 -17.69 27.32 -0.86
C PRO A 31 -16.68 28.35 -0.32
N ASP A 32 -16.42 29.43 -1.05
CA ASP A 32 -15.49 30.49 -0.65
C ASP A 32 -15.93 31.27 0.60
N ALA A 33 -17.23 31.23 0.91
CA ALA A 33 -17.78 31.86 2.10
C ALA A 33 -17.62 30.98 3.37
N LEU A 34 -17.18 29.73 3.23
CA LEU A 34 -16.94 28.82 4.35
C LEU A 34 -15.72 29.27 5.15
N LYS A 35 -15.90 29.51 6.44
CA LYS A 35 -14.83 29.81 7.37
C LYS A 35 -14.49 28.56 8.16
N PHE A 36 -13.31 27.99 7.92
CA PHE A 36 -12.81 26.85 8.67
C PHE A 36 -11.97 27.33 9.86
N GLN A 37 -12.12 26.64 10.99
CA GLN A 37 -11.20 26.83 12.10
C GLN A 37 -9.80 26.35 11.70
N PRO A 38 -8.74 26.98 12.23
CA PRO A 38 -7.38 26.48 12.01
C PRO A 38 -7.27 25.01 12.43
N LEU A 39 -6.58 24.21 11.63
CA LEU A 39 -6.37 22.78 11.91
C LEU A 39 -5.51 22.61 13.17
N ALA A 40 -6.15 22.29 14.30
CA ALA A 40 -5.49 21.99 15.57
C ALA A 40 -5.38 20.47 15.74
N PHE A 41 -4.44 19.85 15.04
CA PHE A 41 -4.19 18.40 15.10
C PHE A 41 -2.73 18.14 15.40
N GLU A 42 -2.47 17.30 16.42
CA GLU A 42 -1.14 16.77 16.69
C GLU A 42 -1.13 15.26 16.46
N PRO A 43 -0.21 14.73 15.64
CA PRO A 43 -0.13 13.30 15.42
C PRO A 43 0.22 12.58 16.73
N PRO A 44 -0.38 11.40 16.99
CA PRO A 44 -0.03 10.62 18.17
C PRO A 44 1.44 10.19 18.12
N ARG A 45 2.05 10.03 19.28
CA ARG A 45 3.48 9.70 19.40
C ARG A 45 3.66 8.20 19.59
N ALA A 46 4.44 7.57 18.73
CA ALA A 46 4.71 6.13 18.75
C ALA A 46 5.20 5.63 20.11
N ARG A 47 6.07 6.40 20.80
CA ARG A 47 6.63 6.03 22.12
C ARG A 47 5.58 5.83 23.21
N ASP A 48 4.42 6.51 23.15
CA ASP A 48 3.38 6.44 24.17
C ASP A 48 2.56 5.14 24.08
N HIS A 49 2.68 4.45 22.96
CA HIS A 49 1.97 3.23 22.63
C HIS A 49 2.88 1.98 22.55
N ARG A 50 4.21 2.17 22.62
CA ARG A 50 5.21 1.12 22.40
C ARG A 50 5.49 0.34 23.70
N VAL A 51 5.41 -0.99 23.60
CA VAL A 51 5.74 -1.94 24.68
C VAL A 51 6.59 -3.05 24.09
N VAL A 52 7.52 -3.59 24.88
CA VAL A 52 8.31 -4.78 24.53
C VAL A 52 7.90 -5.89 25.50
N LEU A 53 7.39 -7.02 24.98
CA LEU A 53 7.04 -8.19 25.78
C LEU A 53 8.30 -8.93 26.21
N LYS A 54 8.19 -9.79 27.25
CA LYS A 54 9.31 -10.58 27.80
C LYS A 54 10.00 -11.47 26.78
N ASN A 55 9.24 -11.96 25.77
CA ASN A 55 9.77 -12.77 24.67
C ASN A 55 10.41 -11.94 23.53
N GLY A 56 10.52 -10.62 23.70
CA GLY A 56 11.13 -9.70 22.74
C GLY A 56 10.20 -9.21 21.62
N MET A 57 8.92 -9.56 21.63
CA MET A 57 7.93 -9.05 20.69
C MET A 57 7.68 -7.57 20.95
N LEU A 58 7.68 -6.77 19.88
CA LEU A 58 7.31 -5.35 19.93
C LEU A 58 5.80 -5.22 19.76
N VAL A 59 5.16 -4.39 20.59
CA VAL A 59 3.72 -4.17 20.57
C VAL A 59 3.43 -2.67 20.58
N TYR A 60 2.68 -2.19 19.60
CA TYR A 60 2.02 -0.89 19.62
C TYR A 60 0.56 -1.12 20.00
N ILE A 61 0.09 -0.51 21.09
CA ILE A 61 -1.21 -0.81 21.68
C ILE A 61 -1.99 0.43 22.07
N ALA A 62 -3.28 0.46 21.70
CA ALA A 62 -4.21 1.52 22.06
C ALA A 62 -5.60 0.96 22.40
N GLU A 63 -6.20 1.41 23.51
CA GLU A 63 -7.60 1.16 23.82
C GLU A 63 -8.51 1.98 22.92
N ASP A 64 -9.55 1.36 22.38
CA ASP A 64 -10.63 2.00 21.63
C ASP A 64 -11.94 1.28 21.95
N ARG A 65 -12.79 1.92 22.74
CA ARG A 65 -14.06 1.36 23.19
C ARG A 65 -15.27 1.83 22.39
N THR A 66 -15.02 2.43 21.23
CA THR A 66 -16.09 2.94 20.35
C THR A 66 -16.98 1.82 19.84
N LEU A 67 -16.37 0.65 19.53
CA LEU A 67 -17.06 -0.56 19.10
C LEU A 67 -16.55 -1.76 19.94
N PRO A 68 -17.39 -2.81 20.15
CA PRO A 68 -16.98 -4.01 20.86
C PRO A 68 -16.08 -4.92 20.00
N LEU A 69 -15.04 -4.35 19.39
CA LEU A 69 -14.13 -5.04 18.49
C LEU A 69 -12.70 -4.99 19.01
N VAL A 70 -11.93 -6.04 18.70
CA VAL A 70 -10.49 -6.10 18.93
C VAL A 70 -9.79 -6.48 17.64
N SER A 71 -8.76 -5.72 17.29
CA SER A 71 -7.89 -5.96 16.14
C SER A 71 -6.46 -6.19 16.61
N VAL A 72 -5.84 -7.26 16.12
CA VAL A 72 -4.42 -7.56 16.25
C VAL A 72 -3.83 -7.71 14.85
N ALA A 73 -2.88 -6.89 14.48
CA ALA A 73 -2.14 -6.99 13.23
C ALA A 73 -0.65 -7.22 13.53
N LEU A 74 -0.07 -8.25 12.93
CA LEU A 74 1.33 -8.59 13.05
C LEU A 74 2.08 -8.27 11.77
N THR A 75 3.22 -7.62 11.88
CA THR A 75 4.24 -7.53 10.84
C THR A 75 5.38 -8.48 11.23
N ILE A 76 5.75 -9.37 10.32
CA ILE A 76 6.74 -10.43 10.58
C ILE A 76 7.94 -10.19 9.66
N ARG A 77 9.16 -10.21 10.23
CA ARG A 77 10.40 -10.03 9.46
C ARG A 77 10.69 -11.29 8.63
N THR A 78 10.13 -11.31 7.42
CA THR A 78 10.27 -12.36 6.42
C THR A 78 9.88 -11.82 5.05
N GLY A 79 9.94 -12.62 3.99
CA GLY A 79 9.51 -12.19 2.66
C GLY A 79 9.92 -13.19 1.58
N SER A 80 9.37 -13.05 0.37
CA SER A 80 9.72 -13.89 -0.78
C SER A 80 11.17 -13.69 -1.25
N TYR A 81 11.82 -12.58 -0.85
CA TYR A 81 13.26 -12.40 -1.08
C TYR A 81 14.12 -13.48 -0.41
N LEU A 82 13.55 -14.22 0.56
CA LEU A 82 14.19 -15.32 1.28
C LEU A 82 13.92 -16.70 0.65
N ASP A 83 13.12 -16.75 -0.42
CA ASP A 83 12.85 -18.00 -1.10
C ASP A 83 14.15 -18.59 -1.65
N PRO A 84 14.43 -19.89 -1.45
CA PRO A 84 15.57 -20.53 -2.09
C PRO A 84 15.44 -20.52 -3.62
N ALA A 85 16.56 -20.48 -4.32
CA ALA A 85 16.57 -20.60 -5.78
C ALA A 85 15.88 -21.91 -6.22
N GLY A 86 14.96 -21.80 -7.19
CA GLY A 86 14.15 -22.92 -7.68
C GLY A 86 12.93 -23.25 -6.81
N LYS A 87 12.68 -22.48 -5.75
CA LYS A 87 11.48 -22.55 -4.90
C LYS A 87 10.82 -21.17 -4.74
N GLU A 88 10.92 -20.35 -5.78
CA GLU A 88 10.23 -19.07 -5.82
C GLU A 88 8.72 -19.29 -5.65
N GLY A 89 8.12 -18.61 -4.66
CA GLY A 89 6.74 -18.80 -4.23
C GLY A 89 6.58 -19.50 -2.88
N LEU A 90 7.67 -20.03 -2.30
CA LEU A 90 7.63 -20.74 -1.01
C LEU A 90 7.06 -19.85 0.11
N ALA A 91 7.53 -18.60 0.21
CA ALA A 91 7.02 -17.64 1.20
C ALA A 91 5.51 -17.39 0.99
N GLY A 92 5.07 -17.17 -0.25
CA GLY A 92 3.66 -16.96 -0.58
C GLY A 92 2.78 -18.14 -0.18
N PHE A 93 3.19 -19.38 -0.50
CA PHE A 93 2.48 -20.58 -0.06
C PHE A 93 2.50 -20.71 1.46
N THR A 94 3.64 -20.50 2.13
CA THR A 94 3.70 -20.55 3.58
C THR A 94 2.71 -19.57 4.19
N GLY A 95 2.69 -18.31 3.75
CA GLY A 95 1.76 -17.30 4.25
C GLY A 95 0.29 -17.68 4.04
N SER A 96 -0.09 -18.11 2.84
CA SER A 96 -1.48 -18.46 2.52
C SER A 96 -1.93 -19.75 3.24
N GLN A 97 -1.05 -20.73 3.37
CA GLN A 97 -1.36 -22.02 3.99
C GLN A 97 -1.39 -21.94 5.54
N LEU A 98 -0.83 -20.91 6.17
CA LEU A 98 -1.09 -20.64 7.59
C LEU A 98 -2.58 -20.58 7.88
N ARG A 99 -3.34 -19.84 7.08
CA ARG A 99 -4.80 -19.69 7.27
C ARG A 99 -5.61 -20.84 6.66
N ARG A 100 -5.16 -21.37 5.52
CA ARG A 100 -5.93 -22.34 4.72
C ARG A 100 -5.55 -23.80 4.98
N GLY A 101 -4.45 -24.06 5.65
CA GLY A 101 -3.90 -25.39 5.84
C GLY A 101 -4.21 -26.03 7.21
N GLY A 102 -5.10 -25.44 8.01
CA GLY A 102 -5.45 -25.94 9.34
C GLY A 102 -4.37 -25.67 10.40
N THR A 103 -4.70 -26.00 11.64
CA THR A 103 -3.80 -25.93 12.80
C THR A 103 -3.50 -27.34 13.33
N LYS A 104 -2.63 -27.45 14.32
CA LYS A 104 -2.35 -28.75 14.96
C LYS A 104 -3.62 -29.43 15.48
N SER A 105 -4.52 -28.67 16.12
CA SER A 105 -5.73 -29.21 16.72
C SER A 105 -6.93 -29.23 15.75
N LEU A 106 -6.96 -28.39 14.71
CA LEU A 106 -8.07 -28.22 13.80
C LEU A 106 -7.67 -28.53 12.36
N THR A 107 -8.51 -29.25 11.62
CA THR A 107 -8.43 -29.31 10.17
C THR A 107 -8.72 -27.94 9.55
N ALA A 108 -8.51 -27.78 8.26
CA ALA A 108 -8.84 -26.52 7.55
C ALA A 108 -10.33 -26.20 7.66
N GLU A 109 -11.19 -27.20 7.52
CA GLU A 109 -12.64 -27.11 7.60
C GLU A 109 -13.08 -26.73 9.02
N GLU A 110 -12.58 -27.45 10.04
CA GLU A 110 -12.89 -27.17 11.45
C GLU A 110 -12.39 -25.76 11.86
N LEU A 111 -11.26 -25.30 11.28
CA LEU A 111 -10.77 -23.95 11.51
C LEU A 111 -11.73 -22.90 10.91
N ASP A 112 -12.26 -23.13 9.71
CA ASP A 112 -13.24 -22.26 9.08
C ASP A 112 -14.51 -22.20 9.92
N GLU A 113 -15.09 -23.34 10.30
CA GLU A 113 -16.29 -23.42 11.14
C GLU A 113 -16.08 -22.75 12.52
N LYS A 114 -14.92 -22.95 13.14
CA LYS A 114 -14.61 -22.33 14.44
C LYS A 114 -14.52 -20.81 14.34
N LEU A 115 -13.90 -20.27 13.28
CA LEU A 115 -13.79 -18.83 13.07
C LEU A 115 -15.14 -18.19 12.74
N ASP A 116 -15.97 -18.87 11.95
CA ASP A 116 -17.33 -18.42 11.64
C ASP A 116 -18.20 -18.39 12.91
N TYR A 117 -18.13 -19.43 13.75
CA TYR A 117 -18.84 -19.46 15.04
C TYR A 117 -18.42 -18.31 15.96
N LEU A 118 -17.12 -17.96 15.99
CA LEU A 118 -16.58 -16.86 16.79
C LEU A 118 -16.82 -15.48 16.15
N ALA A 119 -17.39 -15.40 14.96
CA ALA A 119 -17.43 -14.18 14.13
C ALA A 119 -16.03 -13.51 14.06
N ALA A 120 -14.97 -14.32 13.94
CA ALA A 120 -13.59 -13.88 13.92
C ALA A 120 -13.01 -13.92 12.51
N GLN A 121 -12.37 -12.85 12.10
CA GLN A 121 -11.66 -12.77 10.83
C GLN A 121 -10.17 -12.94 11.09
N VAL A 122 -9.56 -13.96 10.50
CA VAL A 122 -8.14 -14.24 10.61
C VAL A 122 -7.53 -14.32 9.22
N GLY A 123 -6.39 -13.67 9.05
CA GLY A 123 -5.64 -13.66 7.80
C GLY A 123 -4.14 -13.86 8.03
N ALA A 124 -3.45 -14.40 7.02
CA ALA A 124 -1.99 -14.44 6.96
C ALA A 124 -1.52 -14.38 5.51
N ALA A 125 -0.43 -13.67 5.26
CA ALA A 125 0.21 -13.55 3.96
C ALA A 125 1.69 -13.23 4.11
N ILE A 126 2.50 -13.56 3.13
CA ILE A 126 3.89 -13.14 3.03
C ILE A 126 4.09 -12.48 1.67
N GLY A 127 4.47 -11.21 1.70
CA GLY A 127 4.83 -10.42 0.51
C GLY A 127 6.34 -10.44 0.24
N ASP A 128 6.81 -9.48 -0.55
CA ASP A 128 8.20 -9.44 -0.99
C ASP A 128 9.19 -9.32 0.17
N THR A 129 8.93 -8.44 1.11
CA THR A 129 9.87 -8.09 2.19
C THR A 129 9.29 -8.20 3.59
N ALA A 130 8.01 -8.52 3.74
CA ALA A 130 7.35 -8.67 5.04
C ALA A 130 6.27 -9.76 5.00
N GLY A 131 6.13 -10.47 6.11
CA GLY A 131 4.94 -11.26 6.42
C GLY A 131 3.94 -10.43 7.20
N SER A 132 2.66 -10.77 7.09
CA SER A 132 1.57 -10.20 7.85
C SER A 132 0.65 -11.29 8.39
N ALA A 133 0.07 -11.06 9.57
CA ALA A 133 -1.04 -11.84 10.08
C ALA A 133 -1.99 -10.91 10.82
N SER A 134 -3.28 -11.21 10.78
CA SER A 134 -4.30 -10.37 11.40
C SER A 134 -5.40 -11.18 12.06
N LEU A 135 -5.93 -10.64 13.15
CA LEU A 135 -7.14 -11.09 13.84
C LEU A 135 -8.04 -9.87 14.02
N ASN A 136 -9.31 -10.01 13.67
CA ASN A 136 -10.37 -9.08 14.04
C ASN A 136 -11.52 -9.90 14.62
N CYS A 137 -12.00 -9.57 15.83
CA CYS A 137 -13.05 -10.30 16.50
C CYS A 137 -13.86 -9.41 17.45
N LEU A 138 -15.01 -9.90 17.88
CA LEU A 138 -15.75 -9.30 19.00
C LEU A 138 -14.91 -9.39 20.29
N SER A 139 -14.99 -8.36 21.16
CA SER A 139 -14.31 -8.35 22.46
C SER A 139 -14.67 -9.54 23.35
N ASP A 140 -15.95 -9.97 23.28
CA ASP A 140 -16.44 -11.11 24.09
C ASP A 140 -15.86 -12.46 23.64
N ASN A 141 -15.45 -12.56 22.37
CA ASN A 141 -14.86 -13.77 21.78
C ASN A 141 -13.31 -13.70 21.73
N LEU A 142 -12.70 -12.67 22.33
CA LEU A 142 -11.26 -12.43 22.22
C LEU A 142 -10.39 -13.60 22.64
N ASP A 143 -10.70 -14.23 23.79
CA ASP A 143 -9.84 -15.27 24.36
C ASP A 143 -9.76 -16.50 23.45
N GLU A 144 -10.91 -16.97 22.97
CA GLU A 144 -10.97 -18.10 22.05
C GLU A 144 -10.37 -17.75 20.68
N SER A 145 -10.69 -16.55 20.16
CA SER A 145 -10.18 -16.10 18.87
C SER A 145 -8.65 -15.92 18.89
N LEU A 146 -8.11 -15.36 19.97
CA LEU A 146 -6.67 -15.20 20.16
C LEU A 146 -5.96 -16.56 20.28
N LYS A 147 -6.56 -17.52 20.96
CA LYS A 147 -6.04 -18.88 21.07
C LYS A 147 -5.91 -19.55 19.70
N VAL A 148 -6.99 -19.50 18.90
CA VAL A 148 -6.98 -20.04 17.53
C VAL A 148 -5.98 -19.32 16.63
N PHE A 149 -5.93 -17.99 16.70
CA PHE A 149 -4.98 -17.17 15.94
C PHE A 149 -3.52 -17.51 16.27
N VAL A 150 -3.18 -17.62 17.55
CA VAL A 150 -1.82 -17.95 17.97
C VAL A 150 -1.47 -19.40 17.63
N GLU A 151 -2.41 -20.35 17.74
CA GLU A 151 -2.18 -21.73 17.31
C GLU A 151 -1.90 -21.81 15.80
N MET A 152 -2.69 -21.11 14.98
CA MET A 152 -2.47 -21.00 13.53
C MET A 152 -1.04 -20.49 13.19
N LEU A 153 -0.56 -19.52 13.95
CA LEU A 153 0.77 -18.95 13.73
C LEU A 153 1.90 -19.82 14.29
N ARG A 154 1.69 -20.55 15.37
CA ARG A 154 2.72 -21.33 16.08
C ARG A 154 2.82 -22.77 15.60
N GLU A 155 1.68 -23.41 15.35
CA GLU A 155 1.55 -24.84 15.09
C GLU A 155 0.67 -25.09 13.84
N PRO A 156 1.05 -24.52 12.66
CA PRO A 156 0.30 -24.76 11.43
C PRO A 156 0.41 -26.22 11.00
N ARG A 157 -0.69 -26.80 10.55
CA ARG A 157 -0.75 -28.17 10.06
C ARG A 157 -0.20 -28.29 8.64
N PHE A 158 -0.45 -27.30 7.80
CA PHE A 158 -0.14 -27.32 6.35
C PHE A 158 -0.66 -28.59 5.70
N GLN A 159 -1.99 -28.79 5.69
CA GLN A 159 -2.62 -29.97 5.09
C GLN A 159 -2.17 -30.19 3.65
N GLU A 160 -1.80 -31.43 3.32
CA GLU A 160 -1.25 -31.81 2.02
C GLU A 160 -2.24 -31.56 0.86
N ASP A 161 -3.52 -31.91 1.05
CA ASP A 161 -4.59 -31.71 0.08
C ASP A 161 -4.84 -30.22 -0.20
N ARG A 162 -4.79 -29.36 0.84
CA ARG A 162 -4.91 -27.91 0.72
C ARG A 162 -3.71 -27.30 -0.01
N LEU A 163 -2.51 -27.79 0.25
CA LEU A 163 -1.32 -27.37 -0.47
C LEU A 163 -1.37 -27.84 -1.94
N ALA A 164 -1.83 -29.07 -2.20
CA ALA A 164 -2.01 -29.57 -3.56
C ALA A 164 -2.99 -28.70 -4.35
N LEU A 165 -4.16 -28.38 -3.76
CA LEU A 165 -5.13 -27.50 -4.37
C LEU A 165 -4.55 -26.10 -4.65
N ALA A 166 -3.80 -25.52 -3.71
CA ALA A 166 -3.17 -24.21 -3.89
C ALA A 166 -2.14 -24.22 -5.03
N ARG A 167 -1.37 -25.31 -5.19
CA ARG A 167 -0.43 -25.48 -6.33
C ARG A 167 -1.17 -25.55 -7.66
N GLU A 168 -2.26 -26.32 -7.74
CA GLU A 168 -3.08 -26.42 -8.97
C GLU A 168 -3.66 -25.05 -9.35
N GLN A 169 -4.23 -24.33 -8.39
CA GLN A 169 -4.75 -22.97 -8.60
C GLN A 169 -3.66 -22.01 -9.10
N ALA A 170 -2.47 -22.05 -8.48
CA ALA A 170 -1.34 -21.23 -8.90
C ALA A 170 -0.90 -21.54 -10.35
N LEU A 171 -0.85 -22.82 -10.73
CA LEU A 171 -0.51 -23.22 -12.11
C LEU A 171 -1.56 -22.77 -13.13
N GLN A 172 -2.86 -22.81 -12.77
CA GLN A 172 -3.93 -22.31 -13.63
C GLN A 172 -3.87 -20.76 -13.78
N GLU A 173 -3.58 -20.05 -12.69
CA GLU A 173 -3.39 -18.59 -12.74
C GLU A 173 -2.18 -18.21 -13.57
N MET A 174 -1.09 -18.98 -13.50
CA MET A 174 0.08 -18.75 -14.34
C MET A 174 -0.25 -18.79 -15.83
N GLN A 175 -1.08 -19.72 -16.27
CA GLN A 175 -1.48 -19.80 -17.69
C GLN A 175 -2.12 -18.50 -18.20
N LYS A 176 -2.81 -17.77 -17.31
CA LYS A 176 -3.51 -16.52 -17.63
C LYS A 176 -2.65 -15.26 -17.51
N ARG A 177 -1.37 -15.37 -17.18
CA ARG A 177 -0.47 -14.22 -16.91
C ARG A 177 -0.34 -13.22 -18.06
N ASN A 178 -0.63 -13.66 -19.28
CA ASN A 178 -0.57 -12.82 -20.47
C ASN A 178 -1.96 -12.43 -21.00
N ASP A 179 -3.05 -12.73 -20.29
CA ASP A 179 -4.39 -12.40 -20.76
C ASP A 179 -4.70 -10.92 -20.56
N ASP A 180 -4.29 -10.34 -19.43
CA ASP A 180 -4.52 -8.94 -19.09
C ASP A 180 -3.30 -8.06 -19.35
N SER A 181 -3.49 -7.05 -20.18
CA SER A 181 -2.47 -6.05 -20.52
C SER A 181 -1.94 -5.28 -19.31
N ALA A 182 -2.75 -5.09 -18.24
CA ALA A 182 -2.30 -4.43 -17.01
C ALA A 182 -1.35 -5.30 -16.20
N VAL A 183 -1.56 -6.63 -16.19
CA VAL A 183 -0.65 -7.57 -15.53
C VAL A 183 0.69 -7.61 -16.28
N ILE A 184 0.65 -7.63 -17.62
CA ILE A 184 1.85 -7.58 -18.45
C ILE A 184 2.61 -6.27 -18.17
N GLU A 185 1.93 -5.13 -18.26
CA GLU A 185 2.53 -3.80 -18.05
C GLU A 185 3.22 -3.69 -16.67
N ARG A 186 2.53 -4.07 -15.59
CA ARG A 186 3.06 -4.00 -14.23
C ARG A 186 4.32 -4.84 -14.06
N ARG A 187 4.29 -6.06 -14.56
CA ARG A 187 5.41 -6.99 -14.50
C ARG A 187 6.63 -6.47 -15.25
N GLU A 188 6.45 -6.11 -16.49
CA GLU A 188 7.56 -5.66 -17.34
C GLU A 188 8.08 -4.28 -16.92
N TRP A 189 7.20 -3.43 -16.39
CA TRP A 189 7.61 -2.16 -15.79
C TRP A 189 8.57 -2.37 -14.63
N GLY A 190 8.26 -3.30 -13.71
CA GLY A 190 9.15 -3.64 -12.60
C GLY A 190 10.51 -4.14 -13.09
N VAL A 191 10.52 -5.00 -14.11
CA VAL A 191 11.77 -5.52 -14.71
C VAL A 191 12.58 -4.43 -15.39
N LEU A 192 11.94 -3.53 -16.13
CA LEU A 192 12.64 -2.42 -16.80
C LEU A 192 13.26 -1.45 -15.80
N LEU A 193 12.60 -1.20 -14.67
CA LEU A 193 13.11 -0.29 -13.65
C LEU A 193 14.22 -0.89 -12.80
N TYR A 194 14.07 -2.16 -12.40
CA TYR A 194 14.91 -2.73 -11.34
C TYR A 194 15.72 -3.96 -11.77
N GLY A 195 15.48 -4.48 -12.99
CA GLY A 195 16.14 -5.67 -13.49
C GLY A 195 15.51 -6.98 -13.00
N GLU A 196 15.82 -8.08 -13.68
CA GLU A 196 15.24 -9.40 -13.39
C GLU A 196 15.70 -9.99 -12.04
N LYS A 197 16.90 -9.59 -11.58
CA LYS A 197 17.50 -10.09 -10.34
C LYS A 197 17.01 -9.37 -9.09
N HIS A 198 16.29 -8.26 -9.25
CA HIS A 198 15.76 -7.52 -8.10
C HIS A 198 14.79 -8.37 -7.30
N PHE A 199 14.79 -8.22 -5.98
CA PHE A 199 13.97 -9.05 -5.09
C PHE A 199 12.46 -9.04 -5.42
N SER A 200 11.93 -7.93 -5.94
CA SER A 200 10.52 -7.81 -6.34
C SER A 200 10.19 -8.44 -7.69
N ASN A 201 11.20 -8.84 -8.47
CA ASN A 201 11.03 -9.41 -9.81
C ASN A 201 11.37 -10.91 -9.86
N ARG A 202 11.44 -11.57 -8.71
CA ARG A 202 11.63 -13.02 -8.63
C ARG A 202 10.32 -13.74 -8.99
N PHE A 203 10.24 -14.18 -10.22
CA PHE A 203 9.03 -14.82 -10.73
C PHE A 203 8.92 -16.28 -10.30
N THR A 204 7.72 -16.66 -9.87
CA THR A 204 7.36 -18.08 -9.74
C THR A 204 7.26 -18.73 -11.12
N THR A 205 7.74 -19.95 -11.25
CA THR A 205 7.64 -20.79 -12.45
C THR A 205 6.86 -22.06 -12.12
N ASP A 206 6.42 -22.78 -13.14
CA ASP A 206 5.79 -24.09 -12.94
C ASP A 206 6.73 -25.08 -12.23
N ALA A 207 8.01 -25.04 -12.57
CA ALA A 207 9.04 -25.84 -11.94
C ALA A 207 9.23 -25.48 -10.46
N SER A 208 9.29 -24.17 -10.12
CA SER A 208 9.46 -23.74 -8.74
C SER A 208 8.25 -24.10 -7.88
N ILE A 209 7.03 -23.95 -8.40
CA ILE A 209 5.79 -24.31 -7.69
C ILE A 209 5.69 -25.82 -7.45
N LYS A 210 6.03 -26.64 -8.44
CA LYS A 210 6.04 -28.11 -8.31
C LYS A 210 7.10 -28.62 -7.32
N ALA A 211 8.21 -27.90 -7.16
CA ALA A 211 9.28 -28.23 -6.24
C ALA A 211 8.98 -27.90 -4.75
N ILE A 212 7.92 -27.14 -4.46
CA ILE A 212 7.54 -26.76 -3.10
C ILE A 212 6.69 -27.87 -2.47
N GLY A 213 7.19 -28.49 -1.40
CA GLY A 213 6.48 -29.48 -0.59
C GLY A 213 6.13 -28.95 0.80
N ARG A 214 5.35 -29.74 1.55
CA ARG A 214 4.94 -29.41 2.94
C ARG A 214 6.14 -29.17 3.85
N ASP A 215 7.19 -29.99 3.73
CA ASP A 215 8.38 -29.86 4.55
C ASP A 215 9.12 -28.54 4.34
N ASP A 216 9.07 -27.99 3.14
CA ASP A 216 9.63 -26.67 2.84
C ASP A 216 8.87 -25.56 3.60
N LEU A 217 7.51 -25.63 3.61
CA LEU A 217 6.68 -24.70 4.37
C LEU A 217 7.01 -24.77 5.87
N LEU A 218 7.11 -25.98 6.41
CA LEU A 218 7.49 -26.20 7.83
C LEU A 218 8.89 -25.67 8.14
N ALA A 219 9.85 -25.88 7.24
CA ALA A 219 11.22 -25.38 7.41
C ALA A 219 11.26 -23.84 7.38
N PHE A 220 10.58 -23.22 6.41
CA PHE A 220 10.48 -21.78 6.28
C PHE A 220 9.78 -21.16 7.51
N HIS A 221 8.65 -21.73 7.92
CA HIS A 221 7.90 -21.31 9.09
C HIS A 221 8.76 -21.35 10.36
N ARG A 222 9.38 -22.51 10.67
CA ARG A 222 10.26 -22.66 11.85
C ARG A 222 11.40 -21.67 11.90
N LYS A 223 11.90 -21.24 10.73
CA LYS A 223 13.03 -20.31 10.66
C LYS A 223 12.63 -18.87 10.94
N TYR A 224 11.46 -18.43 10.52
CA TYR A 224 11.10 -17.01 10.51
C TYR A 224 9.96 -16.63 11.46
N PHE A 225 9.11 -17.59 11.86
CA PHE A 225 7.95 -17.32 12.71
C PHE A 225 8.28 -17.54 14.19
N HIS A 226 8.60 -16.45 14.88
CA HIS A 226 8.80 -16.41 16.32
C HIS A 226 8.58 -14.98 16.87
N PRO A 227 8.16 -14.82 18.13
CA PRO A 227 7.72 -13.53 18.67
C PRO A 227 8.73 -12.39 18.56
N ALA A 228 10.02 -12.64 18.81
CA ALA A 228 11.07 -11.61 18.68
C ALA A 228 11.27 -11.10 17.24
N ASN A 229 10.68 -11.76 16.25
CA ASN A 229 10.67 -11.39 14.84
C ASN A 229 9.39 -10.69 14.42
N MET A 230 8.46 -10.45 15.34
CA MET A 230 7.14 -9.89 15.12
C MET A 230 7.00 -8.51 15.75
N ILE A 231 6.24 -7.65 15.08
CA ILE A 231 5.79 -6.37 15.59
C ILE A 231 4.27 -6.38 15.53
N ALA A 232 3.60 -6.17 16.67
CA ALA A 232 2.15 -6.14 16.77
C ALA A 232 1.62 -4.71 16.79
N ALA A 233 0.52 -4.48 16.07
CA ALA A 233 -0.36 -3.34 16.21
C ALA A 233 -1.69 -3.85 16.79
N VAL A 234 -2.06 -3.35 17.97
CA VAL A 234 -3.21 -3.86 18.73
C VAL A 234 -4.13 -2.71 19.10
N SER A 235 -5.40 -2.79 18.75
CA SER A 235 -6.39 -1.77 19.11
C SER A 235 -7.76 -2.39 19.34
N GLY A 236 -8.58 -1.75 20.16
CA GLY A 236 -9.96 -2.18 20.38
C GLY A 236 -10.46 -2.04 21.80
N SER A 237 -11.61 -2.67 22.06
CA SER A 237 -12.33 -2.63 23.32
C SER A 237 -11.74 -3.61 24.34
N PHE A 238 -10.71 -3.18 25.03
CA PHE A 238 -10.03 -3.94 26.10
C PHE A 238 -9.39 -2.98 27.11
N SER A 239 -8.93 -3.51 28.24
CA SER A 239 -7.99 -2.84 29.13
C SER A 239 -6.56 -3.12 28.64
N LYS A 240 -5.73 -2.09 28.45
CA LYS A 240 -4.32 -2.24 28.00
C LYS A 240 -3.55 -3.22 28.86
N ALA A 241 -3.70 -3.13 30.20
CA ALA A 241 -2.99 -3.99 31.13
C ALA A 241 -3.39 -5.48 30.99
N GLU A 242 -4.69 -5.76 30.82
CA GLU A 242 -5.21 -7.10 30.61
C GLU A 242 -4.80 -7.66 29.24
N MET A 243 -4.88 -6.85 28.21
CA MET A 243 -4.48 -7.28 26.86
C MET A 243 -3.00 -7.61 26.79
N LEU A 244 -2.14 -6.85 27.44
CA LEU A 244 -0.71 -7.18 27.54
C LEU A 244 -0.48 -8.50 28.26
N LYS A 245 -1.21 -8.80 29.35
CA LYS A 245 -1.15 -10.11 30.03
C LYS A 245 -1.61 -11.25 29.11
N LYS A 246 -2.69 -11.04 28.35
CA LYS A 246 -3.18 -12.04 27.38
C LYS A 246 -2.14 -12.32 26.29
N LEU A 247 -1.54 -11.27 25.72
CA LEU A 247 -0.47 -11.41 24.72
C LEU A 247 0.76 -12.12 25.30
N GLU A 248 1.22 -11.72 26.49
CA GLU A 248 2.33 -12.41 27.19
C GLU A 248 2.06 -13.90 27.35
N ALA A 249 0.85 -14.27 27.82
CA ALA A 249 0.46 -15.67 28.03
C ALA A 249 0.35 -16.44 26.71
N ALA A 250 -0.28 -15.84 25.70
CA ALA A 250 -0.53 -16.47 24.39
C ALA A 250 0.77 -16.79 23.63
N PHE A 251 1.76 -15.90 23.72
CA PHE A 251 3.05 -16.04 23.05
C PHE A 251 4.18 -16.61 23.94
N ALA A 252 3.92 -16.94 25.21
CA ALA A 252 4.94 -17.42 26.19
C ALA A 252 5.55 -18.76 25.77
N ALA A 253 4.74 -19.70 25.28
CA ALA A 253 5.18 -21.07 24.97
C ALA A 253 5.90 -21.17 23.60
N TRP A 254 6.19 -20.04 22.96
CA TRP A 254 6.88 -20.04 21.68
C TRP A 254 8.39 -20.01 21.89
N PRO A 255 9.15 -20.92 21.27
CA PRO A 255 10.61 -20.86 21.32
C PRO A 255 11.10 -19.50 20.81
N THR A 256 12.06 -18.92 21.52
CA THR A 256 12.65 -17.61 21.17
C THR A 256 14.08 -17.73 20.61
N PRO A 257 14.35 -18.52 19.56
CA PRO A 257 15.58 -18.31 18.82
C PRO A 257 15.46 -16.93 18.15
N LYS A 258 16.56 -16.20 18.08
CA LYS A 258 16.67 -15.01 17.19
C LYS A 258 17.49 -15.42 15.98
N PRO A 259 16.92 -16.10 14.98
CA PRO A 259 17.64 -16.28 13.74
C PRO A 259 17.84 -14.91 13.14
N ALA A 260 19.05 -14.62 12.71
CA ALA A 260 19.31 -13.44 11.92
C ALA A 260 18.50 -13.54 10.62
N VAL A 261 17.58 -12.62 10.39
CA VAL A 261 16.90 -12.50 9.11
C VAL A 261 17.84 -11.77 8.17
N PRO A 262 18.26 -12.38 7.03
CA PRO A 262 19.12 -11.70 6.07
C PRO A 262 18.51 -10.35 5.65
N PRO A 263 19.33 -9.31 5.42
CA PRO A 263 18.82 -8.06 4.88
C PRO A 263 18.32 -8.25 3.45
N VAL A 264 17.38 -7.40 3.04
CA VAL A 264 16.97 -7.32 1.63
C VAL A 264 18.15 -6.78 0.82
N ASP A 265 18.48 -7.44 -0.28
CA ASP A 265 19.49 -6.95 -1.22
C ASP A 265 18.97 -5.66 -1.90
N PRO A 266 19.64 -4.51 -1.73
CA PRO A 266 19.20 -3.26 -2.35
C PRO A 266 19.61 -3.12 -3.81
N ALA A 267 20.31 -4.09 -4.39
CA ALA A 267 20.85 -4.01 -5.75
C ALA A 267 19.73 -3.95 -6.79
N TRP A 268 19.92 -3.09 -7.77
CA TRP A 268 19.01 -2.91 -8.90
C TRP A 268 19.80 -2.49 -10.14
N GLU A 269 19.21 -2.78 -11.31
CA GLU A 269 19.78 -2.42 -12.60
C GLU A 269 18.68 -1.98 -13.55
N SER A 270 18.60 -0.70 -13.87
CA SER A 270 17.59 -0.17 -14.78
C SER A 270 17.94 -0.49 -16.23
N ALA A 271 16.93 -0.80 -17.01
CA ALA A 271 17.09 -0.84 -18.46
C ALA A 271 17.55 0.52 -19.01
N ALA A 272 18.20 0.52 -20.16
CA ALA A 272 18.61 1.75 -20.81
C ALA A 272 17.38 2.59 -21.19
N PRO A 273 17.44 3.94 -21.14
CA PRO A 273 16.37 4.80 -21.58
C PRO A 273 15.91 4.48 -23.00
N GLY A 274 14.62 4.64 -23.28
CA GLY A 274 14.05 4.33 -24.59
C GLY A 274 12.59 3.93 -24.55
N VAL A 275 12.04 3.57 -25.71
CA VAL A 275 10.69 3.03 -25.89
C VAL A 275 10.75 1.51 -25.97
N TYR A 276 10.03 0.84 -25.08
CA TYR A 276 9.87 -0.61 -25.01
C TYR A 276 8.45 -0.97 -25.39
N ARG A 277 8.31 -1.77 -26.45
CA ARG A 277 7.03 -2.12 -27.05
C ARG A 277 6.71 -3.57 -26.85
N MET A 278 5.47 -3.87 -26.46
CA MET A 278 4.96 -5.24 -26.36
C MET A 278 3.66 -5.38 -27.13
N GLN A 279 3.61 -6.36 -28.01
CA GLN A 279 2.39 -6.67 -28.77
C GLN A 279 1.36 -7.33 -27.85
N LYS A 280 0.16 -6.76 -27.85
CA LYS A 280 -1.05 -7.37 -27.29
C LYS A 280 -2.23 -6.89 -28.10
N ASP A 281 -3.03 -7.81 -28.59
CA ASP A 281 -4.27 -7.51 -29.32
C ASP A 281 -5.33 -7.02 -28.34
N VAL A 282 -5.41 -5.70 -28.21
CA VAL A 282 -6.37 -4.97 -27.37
C VAL A 282 -6.68 -3.61 -27.99
N PRO A 283 -7.93 -3.11 -27.87
CA PRO A 283 -8.34 -1.86 -28.51
C PRO A 283 -7.69 -0.62 -27.90
N GLN A 284 -7.13 -0.74 -26.70
CA GLN A 284 -6.48 0.38 -26.00
C GLN A 284 -5.09 -0.01 -25.57
N GLY A 285 -4.11 0.83 -25.88
CA GLY A 285 -2.74 0.68 -25.41
C GLY A 285 -2.56 1.24 -24.00
N ARG A 286 -1.79 0.52 -23.17
CA ARG A 286 -1.33 0.97 -21.85
C ARG A 286 0.07 1.54 -21.96
N VAL A 287 0.31 2.63 -21.27
CA VAL A 287 1.59 3.33 -21.27
C VAL A 287 2.06 3.60 -19.86
N SER A 288 3.32 3.28 -19.60
CA SER A 288 4.07 3.74 -18.43
C SER A 288 5.28 4.54 -18.88
N ILE A 289 5.47 5.73 -18.33
CA ILE A 289 6.58 6.64 -18.59
C ILE A 289 7.23 7.00 -17.26
N GLY A 290 8.52 6.76 -17.10
CA GLY A 290 9.17 7.10 -15.84
C GLY A 290 10.60 6.62 -15.74
N LEU A 291 11.11 6.67 -14.52
CA LEU A 291 12.49 6.33 -14.18
C LEU A 291 12.60 5.93 -12.70
N VAL A 292 13.73 5.38 -12.32
CA VAL A 292 14.08 5.13 -10.92
C VAL A 292 14.22 6.46 -10.19
N GLY A 293 13.54 6.58 -9.06
CA GLY A 293 13.49 7.78 -8.24
C GLY A 293 14.48 7.76 -7.08
N VAL A 294 13.99 8.04 -5.86
CA VAL A 294 14.81 8.16 -4.66
C VAL A 294 14.35 7.22 -3.56
N LYS A 295 15.20 7.00 -2.57
CA LYS A 295 14.82 6.34 -1.32
C LYS A 295 14.07 7.32 -0.40
N ARG A 296 13.29 6.78 0.52
CA ARG A 296 12.46 7.57 1.45
C ARG A 296 13.24 8.37 2.50
N ASP A 297 14.55 8.13 2.64
CA ASP A 297 15.45 8.90 3.48
C ASP A 297 16.11 10.08 2.74
N SER A 298 15.75 10.30 1.46
CA SER A 298 16.18 11.48 0.71
C SER A 298 15.61 12.76 1.32
N PRO A 299 16.40 13.84 1.42
CA PRO A 299 15.91 15.14 1.88
C PRO A 299 14.86 15.76 0.96
N ASP A 300 14.76 15.29 -0.28
CA ASP A 300 13.89 15.84 -1.33
C ASP A 300 12.46 15.27 -1.31
N ILE A 301 12.14 14.29 -0.45
CA ILE A 301 10.86 13.56 -0.52
C ILE A 301 9.63 14.48 -0.44
N TYR A 302 9.65 15.50 0.40
CA TYR A 302 8.51 16.41 0.57
C TYR A 302 8.30 17.30 -0.66
N ALA A 303 9.38 17.80 -1.25
CA ALA A 303 9.31 18.61 -2.46
C ALA A 303 8.94 17.75 -3.67
N LEU A 304 9.41 16.50 -3.75
CA LEU A 304 9.03 15.52 -4.77
C LEU A 304 7.57 15.10 -4.66
N GLU A 305 7.05 14.95 -3.45
CA GLU A 305 5.63 14.67 -3.21
C GLU A 305 4.77 15.81 -3.75
N VAL A 306 5.04 17.05 -3.35
CA VAL A 306 4.30 18.24 -3.84
C VAL A 306 4.45 18.40 -5.35
N MET A 307 5.64 18.23 -5.90
CA MET A 307 5.90 18.27 -7.35
C MET A 307 5.03 17.25 -8.08
N ASN A 308 4.98 16.00 -7.60
CA ASN A 308 4.19 14.95 -8.23
C ASN A 308 2.68 15.22 -8.12
N GLU A 309 2.19 15.73 -6.98
CA GLU A 309 0.80 16.10 -6.82
C GLU A 309 0.37 17.17 -7.85
N ILE A 310 1.19 18.18 -8.10
CA ILE A 310 0.96 19.19 -9.14
C ILE A 310 0.99 18.55 -10.52
N LEU A 311 1.97 17.68 -10.78
CA LEU A 311 2.18 17.09 -12.10
C LEU A 311 1.07 16.10 -12.49
N GLY A 312 0.76 15.12 -11.62
CA GLY A 312 -0.17 14.06 -11.99
C GLY A 312 -0.81 13.31 -10.81
N GLY A 313 -0.51 13.66 -9.55
CA GLY A 313 -0.97 12.92 -8.35
C GLY A 313 -2.34 13.36 -7.85
N SER A 314 -2.68 14.65 -7.93
CA SER A 314 -3.88 15.23 -7.31
C SER A 314 -5.17 15.08 -8.13
N GLY A 315 -5.27 14.06 -8.98
CA GLY A 315 -6.48 13.80 -9.78
C GLY A 315 -6.80 14.93 -10.74
N PHE A 316 -8.04 15.42 -10.77
CA PHE A 316 -8.53 16.39 -11.79
C PHE A 316 -7.81 17.73 -11.81
N THR A 317 -7.18 18.13 -10.75
CA THR A 317 -6.46 19.41 -10.65
C THR A 317 -5.03 19.30 -11.16
N SER A 318 -4.49 18.10 -11.30
CA SER A 318 -3.12 17.88 -11.79
C SER A 318 -2.97 18.14 -13.28
N ARG A 319 -1.78 18.55 -13.71
CA ARG A 319 -1.48 18.94 -15.07
C ARG A 319 -1.72 17.81 -16.08
N ILE A 320 -1.19 16.60 -15.82
CA ILE A 320 -1.35 15.43 -16.71
C ILE A 320 -2.82 15.06 -16.85
N THR A 321 -3.57 14.97 -15.76
CA THR A 321 -4.99 14.60 -15.82
C THR A 321 -5.79 15.64 -16.58
N ARG A 322 -5.55 16.92 -16.30
CA ARG A 322 -6.21 18.02 -17.00
C ARG A 322 -5.92 18.01 -18.50
N THR A 323 -4.65 17.86 -18.89
CA THR A 323 -4.25 17.88 -20.30
C THR A 323 -4.77 16.65 -21.04
N VAL A 324 -4.46 15.43 -20.58
CA VAL A 324 -4.74 14.20 -21.32
C VAL A 324 -6.21 13.79 -21.24
N ARG A 325 -6.86 13.98 -20.08
CA ARG A 325 -8.23 13.58 -19.86
C ARG A 325 -9.23 14.69 -20.15
N SER A 326 -9.07 15.85 -19.49
CA SER A 326 -10.12 16.87 -19.50
C SER A 326 -10.11 17.70 -20.80
N ASN A 327 -8.94 18.09 -21.27
CA ASN A 327 -8.82 18.94 -22.47
C ASN A 327 -8.91 18.11 -23.76
N GLU A 328 -8.15 17.02 -23.84
CA GLU A 328 -8.01 16.24 -25.07
C GLU A 328 -8.90 14.98 -25.11
N GLY A 329 -9.46 14.54 -23.98
CA GLY A 329 -10.36 13.39 -23.94
C GLY A 329 -9.73 12.05 -24.35
N LEU A 330 -8.39 11.93 -24.27
CA LEU A 330 -7.65 10.78 -24.79
C LEU A 330 -7.67 9.57 -23.87
N ALA A 331 -7.86 9.79 -22.56
CA ALA A 331 -7.83 8.74 -21.57
C ALA A 331 -8.89 8.96 -20.47
N TYR A 332 -9.50 7.89 -20.00
CA TYR A 332 -10.39 7.96 -18.82
C TYR A 332 -9.59 8.24 -17.53
N SER A 333 -8.39 7.71 -17.43
CA SER A 333 -7.47 7.93 -16.32
C SER A 333 -6.07 8.18 -16.85
N ALA A 334 -5.48 9.29 -16.44
CA ALA A 334 -4.09 9.64 -16.68
C ALA A 334 -3.56 10.37 -15.45
N GLY A 335 -2.34 10.06 -15.04
CA GLY A 335 -1.75 10.69 -13.88
C GLY A 335 -0.32 10.23 -13.65
N SER A 336 0.27 10.64 -12.52
CA SER A 336 1.60 10.18 -12.11
C SER A 336 1.65 9.83 -10.63
N GLY A 337 2.64 9.00 -10.26
CA GLY A 337 2.97 8.67 -8.89
C GLY A 337 4.48 8.75 -8.66
N MET A 338 4.85 9.18 -7.45
CA MET A 338 6.22 9.19 -6.96
C MET A 338 6.32 8.23 -5.77
N GLY A 339 6.98 7.10 -5.98
CA GLY A 339 7.26 6.16 -4.90
C GLY A 339 8.60 6.46 -4.23
N PHE A 340 8.65 6.32 -2.90
CA PHE A 340 9.87 6.44 -2.11
C PHE A 340 10.26 5.08 -1.54
N GLY A 341 11.30 4.48 -2.08
CA GLY A 341 11.67 3.11 -1.73
C GLY A 341 12.30 2.97 -0.35
N VAL A 342 12.12 1.82 0.27
CA VAL A 342 12.70 1.51 1.59
C VAL A 342 14.09 0.90 1.45
N TYR A 343 14.20 -0.13 0.64
CA TYR A 343 15.45 -0.91 0.46
C TYR A 343 16.25 -0.43 -0.75
N SER A 344 15.61 -0.30 -1.89
CA SER A 344 16.11 0.30 -3.13
C SER A 344 15.41 1.64 -3.38
N PRO A 345 15.88 2.49 -4.31
CA PRO A 345 15.13 3.68 -4.72
C PRO A 345 13.73 3.33 -5.18
N GLY A 346 12.77 4.21 -4.95
CA GLY A 346 11.43 4.11 -5.53
C GLY A 346 11.43 4.51 -7.01
N SER A 347 10.28 4.93 -7.53
CA SER A 347 10.19 5.35 -8.93
C SER A 347 9.22 6.50 -9.12
N PHE A 348 9.49 7.32 -10.12
CA PHE A 348 8.49 8.15 -10.77
C PHE A 348 7.84 7.36 -11.91
N ARG A 349 6.52 7.37 -11.98
CA ARG A 349 5.76 6.75 -13.07
C ARG A 349 4.55 7.60 -13.42
N ALA A 350 4.50 8.11 -14.65
CA ALA A 350 3.27 8.57 -15.26
C ALA A 350 2.64 7.41 -16.05
N SER A 351 1.32 7.25 -15.99
CA SER A 351 0.63 6.16 -16.68
C SER A 351 -0.76 6.58 -17.16
N PHE A 352 -1.17 5.96 -18.27
CA PHE A 352 -2.50 6.12 -18.84
C PHE A 352 -2.86 4.93 -19.72
N GLN A 353 -4.14 4.87 -20.10
CA GLN A 353 -4.66 3.95 -21.12
C GLN A 353 -5.46 4.74 -22.13
N SER A 354 -5.13 4.60 -23.42
CA SER A 354 -5.74 5.33 -24.51
C SER A 354 -6.04 4.43 -25.70
N LYS A 355 -6.94 4.85 -26.61
CA LYS A 355 -7.16 4.14 -27.87
C LYS A 355 -5.82 3.95 -28.57
N SER A 356 -5.59 2.78 -29.20
CA SER A 356 -4.28 2.43 -29.78
C SER A 356 -3.72 3.52 -30.69
N ARG A 357 -4.53 4.13 -31.54
CA ARG A 357 -4.08 5.18 -32.47
C ARG A 357 -3.68 6.51 -31.79
N THR A 358 -4.19 6.79 -30.60
CA THR A 358 -3.89 8.04 -29.88
C THR A 358 -2.82 7.88 -28.79
N VAL A 359 -2.26 6.68 -28.63
CA VAL A 359 -1.23 6.37 -27.62
C VAL A 359 -0.01 7.28 -27.74
N ALA A 360 0.52 7.47 -28.95
CA ALA A 360 1.73 8.27 -29.14
C ALA A 360 1.48 9.77 -28.82
N TYR A 361 0.35 10.31 -29.23
CA TYR A 361 -0.02 11.69 -28.93
C TYR A 361 -0.24 11.91 -27.43
N ALA A 362 -0.96 11.00 -26.75
CA ALA A 362 -1.14 11.09 -25.31
C ALA A 362 0.21 10.99 -24.56
N ALA A 363 1.14 10.15 -25.01
CA ALA A 363 2.48 10.05 -24.44
C ALA A 363 3.28 11.35 -24.65
N GLN A 364 3.19 11.98 -25.83
CA GLN A 364 3.80 13.30 -26.09
C GLN A 364 3.31 14.33 -25.08
N LEU A 365 2.00 14.44 -24.87
CA LEU A 365 1.42 15.39 -23.93
C LEU A 365 1.93 15.18 -22.49
N VAL A 366 2.04 13.93 -22.04
CA VAL A 366 2.65 13.61 -20.73
C VAL A 366 4.10 14.07 -20.65
N LEU A 367 4.90 13.81 -21.70
CA LEU A 367 6.30 14.25 -21.76
C LEU A 367 6.43 15.77 -21.81
N GLU A 368 5.49 16.45 -22.44
CA GLU A 368 5.44 17.91 -22.44
C GLU A 368 5.17 18.48 -21.06
N GLU A 369 4.24 17.90 -20.28
CA GLU A 369 3.98 18.33 -18.91
C GLU A 369 5.19 18.04 -17.99
N VAL A 370 5.89 16.91 -18.17
CA VAL A 370 7.16 16.63 -17.50
C VAL A 370 8.23 17.67 -17.83
N ARG A 371 8.34 18.10 -19.10
CA ARG A 371 9.26 19.15 -19.51
C ARG A 371 8.87 20.50 -18.92
N LYS A 372 7.58 20.89 -19.01
CA LYS A 372 7.06 22.16 -18.50
C LYS A 372 7.34 22.36 -17.02
N ILE A 373 7.09 21.35 -16.17
CA ILE A 373 7.31 21.48 -14.72
C ILE A 373 8.79 21.62 -14.36
N ARG A 374 9.70 21.15 -15.22
CA ARG A 374 11.14 21.37 -15.08
C ARG A 374 11.58 22.77 -15.52
N GLU A 375 11.06 23.24 -16.64
CA GLU A 375 11.52 24.47 -17.31
C GLU A 375 10.84 25.72 -16.76
N GLN A 376 9.57 25.59 -16.40
CA GLN A 376 8.73 26.70 -15.93
C GLN A 376 8.39 26.53 -14.46
N PRO A 377 8.49 27.59 -13.64
CA PRO A 377 8.02 27.54 -12.27
C PRO A 377 6.54 27.17 -12.20
N VAL A 378 6.14 26.42 -11.18
CA VAL A 378 4.73 26.23 -10.85
C VAL A 378 4.13 27.56 -10.38
N THR A 379 2.84 27.76 -10.55
CA THR A 379 2.18 28.97 -10.03
C THR A 379 2.07 28.92 -8.52
N ALA A 380 1.98 30.09 -7.87
CA ALA A 380 1.73 30.17 -6.44
C ALA A 380 0.41 29.49 -6.05
N GLU A 381 -0.61 29.57 -6.91
CA GLU A 381 -1.91 28.93 -6.71
C GLU A 381 -1.81 27.40 -6.75
N GLU A 382 -1.11 26.81 -7.74
CA GLU A 382 -0.85 25.36 -7.78
C GLU A 382 -0.16 24.88 -6.50
N LEU A 383 0.90 25.59 -6.09
CA LEU A 383 1.65 25.24 -4.89
C LEU A 383 0.79 25.30 -3.62
N GLU A 384 0.09 26.42 -3.39
CA GLU A 384 -0.72 26.59 -2.19
C GLU A 384 -1.92 25.64 -2.15
N THR A 385 -2.54 25.36 -3.30
CA THR A 385 -3.61 24.37 -3.40
C THR A 385 -3.15 22.98 -2.93
N ILE A 386 -1.99 22.52 -3.39
CA ILE A 386 -1.47 21.21 -3.00
C ILE A 386 -0.98 21.19 -1.56
N LYS A 387 -0.27 22.23 -1.11
CA LYS A 387 0.15 22.35 0.30
C LYS A 387 -1.05 22.30 1.25
N ASN A 388 -2.08 23.07 0.94
CA ASN A 388 -3.31 23.09 1.74
C ASN A 388 -4.00 21.72 1.74
N ASN A 389 -4.10 21.05 0.58
CA ASN A 389 -4.66 19.71 0.49
C ASN A 389 -3.89 18.73 1.40
N LEU A 390 -2.57 18.62 1.25
CA LEU A 390 -1.73 17.70 2.03
C LEU A 390 -1.79 18.00 3.54
N ILE A 391 -1.79 19.28 3.93
CA ILE A 391 -1.85 19.68 5.35
C ILE A 391 -3.23 19.40 5.95
N GLN A 392 -4.32 19.71 5.23
CA GLN A 392 -5.68 19.57 5.75
C GLN A 392 -6.14 18.10 5.76
N THR A 393 -5.68 17.28 4.83
CA THR A 393 -5.99 15.85 4.80
C THR A 393 -5.08 15.00 5.70
N PHE A 394 -3.97 15.56 6.19
CA PHE A 394 -3.01 14.85 7.04
C PHE A 394 -3.62 14.12 8.25
N PRO A 395 -4.60 14.68 9.00
CA PRO A 395 -5.22 13.98 10.14
C PRO A 395 -5.87 12.65 9.74
N SER A 396 -6.33 12.49 8.51
CA SER A 396 -6.94 11.24 8.04
C SER A 396 -5.98 10.05 8.06
N GLN A 397 -4.67 10.30 8.08
CA GLN A 397 -3.66 9.26 8.28
C GLN A 397 -3.79 8.58 9.65
N PHE A 398 -4.36 9.28 10.64
CA PHE A 398 -4.53 8.81 12.01
C PHE A 398 -6.02 8.78 12.41
N ALA A 399 -6.92 8.51 11.46
CA ALA A 399 -8.37 8.57 11.66
C ALA A 399 -8.88 7.58 12.71
N SER A 400 -8.19 6.45 12.94
CA SER A 400 -8.51 5.50 13.99
C SER A 400 -7.28 5.11 14.82
N ARG A 401 -7.53 4.59 16.04
CA ARG A 401 -6.47 4.04 16.90
C ARG A 401 -5.73 2.89 16.20
N GLY A 402 -6.47 2.00 15.56
CA GLY A 402 -5.88 0.88 14.82
C GLY A 402 -4.96 1.30 13.70
N GLN A 403 -5.37 2.32 12.93
CA GLN A 403 -4.54 2.89 11.86
C GLN A 403 -3.25 3.50 12.42
N ALA A 404 -3.33 4.26 13.51
CA ALA A 404 -2.15 4.81 14.17
C ALA A 404 -1.17 3.72 14.64
N MET A 405 -1.68 2.65 15.27
CA MET A 405 -0.84 1.53 15.71
C MET A 405 -0.18 0.82 14.55
N SER A 406 -0.90 0.63 13.43
CA SER A 406 -0.36 0.02 12.20
C SER A 406 0.73 0.88 11.55
N ILE A 407 0.57 2.20 11.54
CA ILE A 407 1.61 3.14 11.08
C ILE A 407 2.87 2.99 11.93
N PHE A 408 2.74 2.97 13.26
CA PHE A 408 3.90 2.85 14.15
C PHE A 408 4.61 1.50 14.00
N ALA A 409 3.86 0.42 13.84
CA ALA A 409 4.44 -0.90 13.56
C ALA A 409 5.19 -0.93 12.22
N SER A 410 4.63 -0.31 11.18
CA SER A 410 5.27 -0.17 9.88
C SER A 410 6.54 0.70 9.93
N ASP A 411 6.49 1.80 10.68
CA ASP A 411 7.64 2.70 10.85
C ASP A 411 8.77 2.02 11.64
N GLU A 412 8.46 1.28 12.69
CA GLU A 412 9.43 0.44 13.43
C GLU A 412 10.06 -0.62 12.50
N TYR A 413 9.21 -1.30 11.70
CA TYR A 413 9.66 -2.31 10.74
C TYR A 413 10.64 -1.74 9.71
N THR A 414 10.26 -0.61 9.15
CA THR A 414 10.98 0.04 8.04
C THR A 414 11.99 1.09 8.51
N LYS A 415 12.14 1.29 9.82
CA LYS A 415 13.06 2.26 10.43
C LYS A 415 12.85 3.70 9.90
N ARG A 416 11.58 4.17 9.87
CA ARG A 416 11.29 5.56 9.53
C ARG A 416 11.82 6.50 10.63
N ALA A 417 12.24 7.71 10.22
CA ALA A 417 12.71 8.72 11.18
C ALA A 417 11.60 9.03 12.22
N PRO A 418 11.94 9.06 13.53
CA PRO A 418 10.94 9.21 14.60
C PRO A 418 10.15 10.52 14.56
N ASP A 419 10.72 11.58 13.96
CA ASP A 419 10.12 12.91 13.84
C ASP A 419 9.34 13.11 12.53
N TYR A 420 9.27 12.09 11.67
CA TYR A 420 8.64 12.21 10.36
C TYR A 420 7.24 12.80 10.43
N TRP A 421 6.36 12.19 11.23
CA TRP A 421 4.96 12.61 11.31
C TRP A 421 4.77 13.94 12.03
N THR A 422 5.59 14.25 13.03
CA THR A 422 5.50 15.52 13.77
C THR A 422 6.03 16.70 12.97
N SER A 423 6.98 16.49 12.07
CA SER A 423 7.57 17.53 11.23
C SER A 423 6.93 17.64 9.85
N TYR A 424 6.13 16.65 9.42
CA TYR A 424 5.62 16.56 8.05
C TYR A 424 4.92 17.83 7.56
N ARG A 425 3.93 18.31 8.31
CA ARG A 425 3.16 19.49 7.91
C ARG A 425 4.01 20.76 7.83
N ASP A 426 4.96 20.91 8.72
CA ASP A 426 5.86 22.07 8.70
C ASP A 426 6.83 22.03 7.54
N ARG A 427 7.32 20.82 7.19
CA ARG A 427 8.15 20.63 6.00
C ARG A 427 7.39 20.92 4.72
N ILE A 428 6.13 20.46 4.61
CA ILE A 428 5.26 20.80 3.46
C ILE A 428 5.00 22.32 3.41
N ARG A 429 4.68 22.94 4.56
CA ARG A 429 4.39 24.37 4.64
C ARG A 429 5.57 25.25 4.21
N ALA A 430 6.79 24.82 4.53
CA ALA A 430 8.01 25.56 4.22
C ALA A 430 8.41 25.52 2.74
N LEU A 431 7.83 24.61 1.94
CA LEU A 431 8.20 24.48 0.53
C LEU A 431 7.85 25.72 -0.29
N THR A 432 8.74 26.06 -1.21
CA THR A 432 8.64 27.18 -2.14
C THR A 432 8.49 26.70 -3.57
N VAL A 433 8.09 27.60 -4.47
CA VAL A 433 8.09 27.36 -5.93
C VAL A 433 9.46 26.93 -6.44
N ALA A 434 10.52 27.54 -5.88
CA ALA A 434 11.91 27.22 -6.25
C ALA A 434 12.29 25.77 -5.84
N ASP A 435 11.80 25.27 -4.70
CA ASP A 435 12.03 23.89 -4.28
C ASP A 435 11.39 22.88 -5.24
N VAL A 436 10.15 23.13 -5.64
CA VAL A 436 9.44 22.29 -6.62
C VAL A 436 10.19 22.24 -7.94
N GLN A 437 10.63 23.40 -8.46
CA GLN A 437 11.38 23.44 -9.70
C GLN A 437 12.77 22.77 -9.58
N ARG A 438 13.45 22.97 -8.45
CA ARG A 438 14.76 22.35 -8.17
C ARG A 438 14.65 20.83 -8.23
N VAL A 439 13.68 20.24 -7.53
CA VAL A 439 13.54 18.77 -7.51
C VAL A 439 13.02 18.24 -8.86
N ALA A 440 12.17 18.96 -9.57
CA ALA A 440 11.76 18.60 -10.91
C ALA A 440 12.96 18.53 -11.87
N LYS A 441 13.84 19.52 -11.83
CA LYS A 441 15.08 19.53 -12.63
C LYS A 441 16.05 18.42 -12.24
N ALA A 442 16.20 18.13 -10.95
CA ALA A 442 17.16 17.17 -10.43
C ALA A 442 16.74 15.71 -10.66
N HIS A 443 15.44 15.43 -10.61
CA HIS A 443 14.94 14.06 -10.54
C HIS A 443 14.08 13.61 -11.73
N LEU A 444 13.42 14.51 -12.45
CA LEU A 444 12.71 14.16 -13.69
C LEU A 444 13.64 14.35 -14.90
N LEU A 445 14.48 13.38 -15.19
CA LEU A 445 15.50 13.45 -16.23
C LEU A 445 14.96 12.85 -17.56
N PRO A 446 14.58 13.67 -18.56
CA PRO A 446 13.97 13.18 -19.81
C PRO A 446 14.85 12.18 -20.55
N GLU A 447 16.17 12.38 -20.50
CA GLU A 447 17.18 11.52 -21.13
C GLU A 447 17.29 10.14 -20.46
N LYS A 448 16.72 9.97 -19.25
CA LYS A 448 16.70 8.70 -18.49
C LYS A 448 15.33 8.02 -18.48
N LEU A 449 14.34 8.58 -19.14
CA LEU A 449 13.01 8.01 -19.15
C LEU A 449 12.95 6.69 -19.91
N ILE A 450 12.17 5.79 -19.33
CA ILE A 450 11.73 4.53 -19.94
C ILE A 450 10.26 4.70 -20.26
N LEU A 451 9.89 4.38 -21.49
CA LEU A 451 8.51 4.33 -21.96
C LEU A 451 8.17 2.87 -22.26
N LEU A 452 7.23 2.28 -21.52
CA LEU A 452 6.69 0.96 -21.81
C LEU A 452 5.31 1.10 -22.42
N VAL A 453 5.10 0.49 -23.59
CA VAL A 453 3.84 0.51 -24.32
C VAL A 453 3.38 -0.92 -24.58
N VAL A 454 2.23 -1.29 -24.01
CA VAL A 454 1.60 -2.62 -24.19
C VAL A 454 0.29 -2.42 -24.94
N GLY A 455 0.16 -2.98 -26.12
CA GLY A 455 -1.05 -2.81 -26.96
C GLY A 455 -0.86 -3.34 -28.36
N ASP A 456 -1.84 -3.09 -29.24
CA ASP A 456 -1.73 -3.44 -30.64
C ASP A 456 -0.75 -2.50 -31.36
N GLN A 457 0.48 -2.98 -31.52
CA GLN A 457 1.58 -2.19 -32.05
C GLN A 457 1.31 -1.74 -33.52
N LYS A 458 0.56 -2.52 -34.29
CA LYS A 458 0.18 -2.15 -35.64
C LYS A 458 -0.74 -0.92 -35.65
N GLU A 459 -1.78 -0.93 -34.84
CA GLU A 459 -2.70 0.21 -34.70
C GLU A 459 -2.01 1.43 -34.08
N ILE A 460 -1.12 1.22 -33.12
CA ILE A 460 -0.33 2.28 -32.50
C ILE A 460 0.60 2.96 -33.53
N GLU A 461 1.22 2.19 -34.41
CA GLU A 461 2.09 2.74 -35.46
C GLU A 461 1.35 3.47 -36.58
N LEU A 462 0.11 3.07 -36.88
CA LEU A 462 -0.75 3.85 -37.79
C LEU A 462 -0.97 5.28 -37.24
N GLY A 463 -1.16 5.39 -35.94
CA GLY A 463 -1.32 6.67 -35.26
C GLY A 463 -2.65 7.35 -35.54
N ASP A 464 -2.79 8.58 -35.05
CA ASP A 464 -3.95 9.45 -35.24
C ASP A 464 -3.69 10.43 -36.38
N GLU A 465 -4.65 10.52 -37.31
CA GLU A 465 -4.53 11.41 -38.47
C GLU A 465 -4.50 12.88 -38.07
N LYS A 466 -5.18 13.26 -37.00
CA LYS A 466 -5.23 14.65 -36.50
C LYS A 466 -3.94 15.05 -35.80
N HIS A 467 -3.27 14.09 -35.17
CA HIS A 467 -2.06 14.31 -34.37
C HIS A 467 -0.99 13.29 -34.80
N PRO A 468 -0.26 13.53 -35.88
CA PRO A 468 0.62 12.56 -36.52
C PRO A 468 1.94 12.37 -35.76
N VAL A 469 1.85 11.99 -34.46
CA VAL A 469 2.99 11.69 -33.61
C VAL A 469 3.34 10.21 -33.68
N LYS A 470 4.61 9.88 -33.75
CA LYS A 470 5.10 8.51 -33.72
C LYS A 470 5.85 8.23 -32.42
N LEU A 471 5.64 7.02 -31.86
CA LEU A 471 6.38 6.58 -30.66
C LEU A 471 7.91 6.67 -30.83
N ALA A 472 8.39 6.46 -32.02
CA ALA A 472 9.80 6.58 -32.38
C ALA A 472 10.41 7.95 -32.04
N GLU A 473 9.63 9.00 -32.28
CA GLU A 473 10.03 10.39 -32.06
C GLU A 473 10.14 10.73 -30.56
N LEU A 474 9.43 9.96 -29.72
CA LEU A 474 9.42 10.15 -28.27
C LEU A 474 10.54 9.38 -27.55
N ALA A 475 11.30 8.56 -28.28
CA ALA A 475 12.30 7.69 -27.69
C ALA A 475 13.55 8.47 -27.24
N PRO A 476 13.90 8.49 -25.95
CA PRO A 476 15.17 9.05 -25.50
C PRO A 476 16.34 8.41 -26.25
N GLY A 477 17.20 9.24 -26.86
CA GLY A 477 18.33 8.77 -27.67
C GLY A 477 17.94 7.92 -28.89
N GLY A 478 16.68 7.95 -29.33
CA GLY A 478 16.18 7.18 -30.47
C GLY A 478 16.03 5.67 -30.23
N LYS A 479 16.23 5.19 -29.01
CA LYS A 479 16.21 3.75 -28.72
C LYS A 479 14.80 3.18 -28.69
N GLN A 480 14.59 2.16 -29.50
CA GLN A 480 13.36 1.37 -29.50
C GLN A 480 13.67 -0.11 -29.33
N VAL A 481 12.88 -0.80 -28.54
CA VAL A 481 13.04 -2.23 -28.24
C VAL A 481 11.68 -2.90 -28.29
N THR A 482 11.55 -3.95 -29.12
CA THR A 482 10.38 -4.83 -29.06
C THR A 482 10.67 -5.95 -28.08
N LEU A 483 9.83 -6.06 -27.06
CA LEU A 483 9.90 -7.11 -26.06
C LEU A 483 8.89 -8.20 -26.40
N PRO A 484 9.32 -9.45 -26.67
CA PRO A 484 8.37 -10.53 -26.79
C PRO A 484 7.71 -10.85 -25.46
N LEU A 485 6.47 -11.34 -25.49
CA LEU A 485 5.80 -11.85 -24.30
C LEU A 485 6.62 -13.00 -23.70
N ARG A 486 6.67 -13.04 -22.38
CA ARG A 486 7.28 -14.17 -21.66
C ARG A 486 6.38 -15.38 -21.76
N ASP A 487 6.97 -16.56 -21.80
CA ASP A 487 6.21 -17.78 -21.57
C ASP A 487 5.58 -17.72 -20.16
N PRO A 488 4.26 -17.92 -20.02
CA PRO A 488 3.55 -17.69 -18.77
C PRO A 488 3.93 -18.66 -17.64
N LEU A 489 4.46 -19.85 -17.98
CA LEU A 489 4.84 -20.88 -17.00
C LEU A 489 6.30 -20.79 -16.59
N THR A 490 7.19 -20.50 -17.53
CA THR A 490 8.64 -20.48 -17.28
C THR A 490 9.19 -19.06 -17.07
N MET A 491 8.40 -18.04 -17.40
CA MET A 491 8.78 -16.62 -17.37
C MET A 491 9.99 -16.28 -18.26
N LYS A 492 10.43 -17.17 -19.11
CA LYS A 492 11.49 -16.93 -20.10
C LYS A 492 10.92 -16.21 -21.32
N ARG A 493 11.73 -15.40 -21.96
CA ARG A 493 11.45 -14.85 -23.29
C ARG A 493 11.85 -15.86 -24.35
N PRO A 494 11.16 -15.88 -25.50
CA PRO A 494 11.55 -16.69 -26.65
C PRO A 494 12.97 -16.39 -27.11
#